data_41b5096630fd8693a952b9167d8b2ae7
#
_entry.id   41b5096630fd8693a952b9167d8b2ae7
#
_cell.length_a   1.000
_cell.length_b   1.000
_cell.length_c   1.000
_cell.angle_alpha   90.00
_cell.angle_beta   90.00
_cell.angle_gamma   90.00
#
_symmetry.space_group_name_H-M   'P 1'
#
loop_
_entity.id
_entity.type
_entity.pdbx_description
1 polymer ?
#
loop_
_entity_poly.entity_id
_entity_poly.type
_entity_poly.pdbx_seq_one_letter_code
_entity_poly.pdbx_strand_id
1 'polypeptide(L)'
;EDGILLIEAGKVLDLGPVERFITEGLDVTRCEHYPTRLVLPGFIDPHLHFPQVDVMASFGAQLLDWLNDYTFPAEARYSDPVFAAAAAESFLDLQLRHGTTSAFAFCSSHRNSVEALFDAAERRQMRMVAGKVLMDQNAPDAILDTAESGAQDSEDLIRKWHGRGRLGYALTPRF
;
A
#
# COMPACT_ATOMS: atom_id res chain seq x y z
N GLU A 1 2.71 -19.43 -26.05
CA GLU A 1 1.38 -19.42 -26.65
C GLU A 1 0.80 -18.03 -26.52
N ASP A 2 0.16 -17.51 -27.57
CA ASP A 2 -0.54 -16.24 -27.52
C ASP A 2 -1.90 -16.39 -26.84
N GLY A 3 -2.22 -15.42 -25.99
CA GLY A 3 -3.51 -15.36 -25.31
C GLY A 3 -4.16 -14.00 -25.42
N ILE A 4 -5.46 -13.95 -25.23
CA ILE A 4 -6.23 -12.71 -25.15
C ILE A 4 -6.79 -12.55 -23.76
N LEU A 5 -6.65 -11.34 -23.22
CA LEU A 5 -7.29 -10.88 -22.01
C LEU A 5 -8.33 -9.81 -22.38
N LEU A 6 -9.60 -10.09 -22.15
CA LEU A 6 -10.68 -9.12 -22.31
C LEU A 6 -10.95 -8.39 -21.01
N ILE A 7 -10.95 -7.06 -21.09
CA ILE A 7 -11.22 -6.17 -19.95
C ILE A 7 -12.35 -5.22 -20.29
N GLU A 8 -13.34 -5.13 -19.41
CA GLU A 8 -14.43 -4.15 -19.51
C GLU A 8 -14.70 -3.53 -18.15
N ALA A 9 -14.83 -2.21 -18.12
CA ALA A 9 -15.10 -1.44 -16.90
C ALA A 9 -14.13 -1.77 -15.73
N GLY A 10 -12.84 -2.01 -16.04
CA GLY A 10 -11.80 -2.34 -15.07
C GLY A 10 -11.87 -3.76 -14.49
N LYS A 11 -12.62 -4.66 -15.12
CA LYS A 11 -12.71 -6.07 -14.72
C LYS A 11 -12.30 -6.98 -15.87
N VAL A 12 -11.63 -8.08 -15.54
CA VAL A 12 -11.37 -9.15 -16.48
C VAL A 12 -12.71 -9.85 -16.79
N LEU A 13 -13.10 -9.83 -18.07
CA LEU A 13 -14.28 -10.53 -18.55
C LEU A 13 -13.94 -11.96 -18.94
N ASP A 14 -12.85 -12.13 -19.69
CA ASP A 14 -12.47 -13.43 -20.23
C ASP A 14 -10.97 -13.49 -20.48
N LEU A 15 -10.44 -14.70 -20.51
CA LEU A 15 -9.03 -14.99 -20.76
C LEU A 15 -8.93 -16.35 -21.48
N GLY A 16 -8.15 -16.43 -22.54
CA GLY A 16 -7.94 -17.71 -23.24
C GLY A 16 -7.02 -17.62 -24.44
N PRO A 17 -6.82 -18.75 -25.14
CA PRO A 17 -6.03 -18.81 -26.36
C PRO A 17 -6.60 -17.89 -27.43
N VAL A 18 -5.74 -17.28 -28.25
CA VAL A 18 -6.15 -16.37 -29.33
C VAL A 18 -7.07 -17.00 -30.34
N GLU A 19 -6.85 -18.28 -30.66
CA GLU A 19 -7.63 -19.02 -31.63
C GLU A 19 -9.11 -19.15 -31.26
N ARG A 20 -9.42 -19.26 -29.96
CA ARG A 20 -10.80 -19.28 -29.47
C ARG A 20 -11.52 -17.98 -29.83
N PHE A 21 -10.89 -16.85 -29.50
CA PHE A 21 -11.49 -15.54 -29.72
C PHE A 21 -11.65 -15.20 -31.20
N ILE A 22 -10.71 -15.63 -32.07
CA ILE A 22 -10.86 -15.49 -33.52
C ILE A 22 -12.07 -16.30 -34.02
N THR A 23 -12.25 -17.53 -33.52
CA THR A 23 -13.39 -18.38 -33.86
C THR A 23 -14.71 -17.78 -33.41
N GLU A 24 -14.71 -17.09 -32.25
CA GLU A 24 -15.88 -16.38 -31.71
C GLU A 24 -16.12 -15.01 -32.40
N GLY A 25 -15.30 -14.64 -33.39
CA GLY A 25 -15.49 -13.43 -34.19
C GLY A 25 -14.85 -12.15 -33.66
N LEU A 26 -13.92 -12.28 -32.72
CA LEU A 26 -13.16 -11.13 -32.26
C LEU A 26 -12.19 -10.62 -33.33
N ASP A 27 -12.23 -9.32 -33.62
CA ASP A 27 -11.24 -8.68 -34.48
C ASP A 27 -9.95 -8.41 -33.69
N VAL A 28 -9.01 -9.34 -33.78
CA VAL A 28 -7.73 -9.27 -33.06
C VAL A 28 -6.82 -8.13 -33.52
N THR A 29 -7.09 -7.54 -34.71
CA THR A 29 -6.29 -6.39 -35.19
C THR A 29 -6.54 -5.14 -34.39
N ARG A 30 -7.59 -5.12 -33.60
CA ARG A 30 -7.93 -4.02 -32.66
C ARG A 30 -7.37 -4.23 -31.24
N CYS A 31 -6.72 -5.36 -30.99
CA CYS A 31 -6.12 -5.64 -29.71
C CYS A 31 -4.73 -5.00 -29.59
N GLU A 32 -4.39 -4.49 -28.40
CA GLU A 32 -2.99 -4.19 -28.09
C GLU A 32 -2.22 -5.50 -27.99
N HIS A 33 -1.08 -5.59 -28.70
CA HIS A 33 -0.27 -6.80 -28.73
C HIS A 33 1.09 -6.60 -28.08
N TYR A 34 1.44 -7.49 -27.15
CA TYR A 34 2.69 -7.48 -26.39
C TYR A 34 3.51 -8.76 -26.64
N PRO A 35 4.18 -8.89 -27.80
CA PRO A 35 4.76 -10.18 -28.24
C PRO A 35 5.91 -10.69 -27.36
N THR A 36 6.52 -9.82 -26.56
CA THR A 36 7.69 -10.16 -25.72
C THR A 36 7.44 -9.92 -24.24
N ARG A 37 6.18 -9.71 -23.85
CA ARG A 37 5.82 -9.39 -22.46
C ARG A 37 4.85 -10.42 -21.89
N LEU A 38 4.97 -10.66 -20.60
CA LEU A 38 4.03 -11.45 -19.84
C LEU A 38 3.04 -10.52 -19.15
N VAL A 39 1.74 -10.73 -19.35
CA VAL A 39 0.68 -10.04 -18.62
C VAL A 39 0.31 -10.88 -17.41
N LEU A 40 0.41 -10.30 -16.23
CA LEU A 40 0.14 -10.95 -14.95
C LEU A 40 -0.83 -10.11 -14.12
N PRO A 41 -1.58 -10.73 -13.19
CA PRO A 41 -2.23 -9.98 -12.13
C PRO A 41 -1.19 -9.16 -11.34
N GLY A 42 -1.58 -7.97 -10.86
CA GLY A 42 -0.73 -7.19 -9.98
C GLY A 42 -0.36 -7.95 -8.71
N PHE A 43 0.86 -7.76 -8.22
CA PHE A 43 1.34 -8.40 -7.01
C PHE A 43 0.62 -7.87 -5.78
N ILE A 44 0.54 -8.73 -4.76
CA ILE A 44 -0.02 -8.42 -3.46
C ILE A 44 1.10 -8.52 -2.43
N ASP A 45 1.39 -7.42 -1.73
CA ASP A 45 2.30 -7.45 -0.58
C ASP A 45 1.49 -7.54 0.71
N PRO A 46 1.49 -8.69 1.40
CA PRO A 46 0.67 -8.91 2.58
C PRO A 46 1.26 -8.34 3.87
N HIS A 47 2.48 -7.80 3.85
CA HIS A 47 3.13 -7.23 5.03
C HIS A 47 4.26 -6.29 4.68
N LEU A 48 4.07 -5.01 4.95
CA LEU A 48 5.10 -3.99 4.79
C LEU A 48 4.90 -2.83 5.77
N HIS A 49 5.94 -2.01 5.92
CA HIS A 49 5.92 -0.80 6.74
C HIS A 49 6.11 0.43 5.85
N PHE A 50 5.03 1.13 5.57
CA PHE A 50 5.04 2.33 4.74
C PHE A 50 6.08 3.38 5.16
N PRO A 51 6.24 3.71 6.46
CA PRO A 51 7.16 4.75 6.88
C PRO A 51 8.65 4.39 6.78
N GLN A 52 8.98 3.15 6.43
CA GLN A 52 10.36 2.66 6.42
C GLN A 52 11.00 2.68 5.02
N VAL A 53 10.32 3.25 4.03
CA VAL A 53 10.82 3.31 2.64
C VAL A 53 12.17 4.02 2.54
N ASP A 54 12.37 5.08 3.31
CA ASP A 54 13.61 5.87 3.30
C ASP A 54 14.80 5.17 4.02
N VAL A 55 14.51 4.12 4.79
CA VAL A 55 15.51 3.37 5.55
C VAL A 55 15.70 1.94 5.04
N MET A 56 15.17 1.62 3.87
CA MET A 56 15.39 0.33 3.22
C MET A 56 16.90 0.08 3.03
N ALA A 57 17.33 -1.14 3.35
CA ALA A 57 18.71 -1.57 3.28
C ALA A 57 19.68 -0.81 4.22
N SER A 58 19.21 -0.03 5.17
CA SER A 58 20.05 0.51 6.24
C SER A 58 20.59 -0.63 7.10
N PHE A 59 21.86 -0.53 7.49
CA PHE A 59 22.53 -1.57 8.28
C PHE A 59 22.30 -1.37 9.78
N GLY A 60 21.85 -2.43 10.45
CA GLY A 60 21.76 -2.48 11.92
C GLY A 60 22.37 -3.78 12.44
N ALA A 61 23.25 -3.69 13.44
CA ALA A 61 23.89 -4.85 14.04
C ALA A 61 22.88 -5.72 14.83
N GLN A 62 21.94 -5.08 15.50
CA GLN A 62 20.84 -5.70 16.25
C GLN A 62 19.52 -5.00 15.91
N LEU A 63 18.39 -5.70 16.12
CA LEU A 63 17.07 -5.16 15.81
C LEU A 63 16.77 -3.86 16.57
N LEU A 64 17.07 -3.81 17.86
CA LEU A 64 16.79 -2.63 18.69
C LEU A 64 17.65 -1.43 18.28
N ASP A 65 18.93 -1.66 17.93
CA ASP A 65 19.81 -0.61 17.39
C ASP A 65 19.23 -0.06 16.08
N TRP A 66 18.85 -0.95 15.17
CA TRP A 66 18.23 -0.55 13.90
C TRP A 66 16.92 0.22 14.08
N LEU A 67 16.08 -0.18 15.04
CA LEU A 67 14.85 0.56 15.35
C LEU A 67 15.16 1.97 15.84
N ASN A 68 16.12 2.12 16.76
CA ASN A 68 16.46 3.41 17.36
C ASN A 68 17.21 4.34 16.40
N ASP A 69 18.13 3.79 15.60
CA ASP A 69 19.00 4.59 14.73
C ASP A 69 18.31 5.02 13.43
N TYR A 70 17.40 4.19 12.91
CA TYR A 70 16.80 4.42 11.59
C TYR A 70 15.27 4.47 11.62
N THR A 71 14.63 3.47 12.18
CA THR A 71 13.18 3.29 12.03
C THR A 71 12.39 4.34 12.77
N PHE A 72 12.62 4.50 14.06
CA PHE A 72 11.87 5.46 14.89
C PHE A 72 12.08 6.92 14.45
N PRO A 73 13.30 7.36 14.10
CA PRO A 73 13.51 8.68 13.53
C PRO A 73 12.77 8.89 12.19
N ALA A 74 12.73 7.88 11.32
CA ALA A 74 11.99 7.95 10.06
C ALA A 74 10.48 8.04 10.31
N GLU A 75 9.94 7.21 11.20
CA GLU A 75 8.52 7.20 11.55
C GLU A 75 8.04 8.49 12.22
N ALA A 76 8.89 9.14 13.02
CA ALA A 76 8.57 10.42 13.69
C ALA A 76 8.30 11.56 12.69
N ARG A 77 8.91 11.53 11.51
CA ARG A 77 8.71 12.56 10.46
C ARG A 77 7.26 12.62 9.96
N TYR A 78 6.49 11.56 10.13
CA TYR A 78 5.09 11.48 9.70
C TYR A 78 4.12 12.26 10.59
N SER A 79 4.62 12.91 11.65
CA SER A 79 3.89 13.96 12.37
C SER A 79 3.62 15.19 11.49
N ASP A 80 4.48 15.45 10.49
CA ASP A 80 4.28 16.50 9.49
C ASP A 80 3.37 15.99 8.35
N PRO A 81 2.17 16.58 8.16
CA PRO A 81 1.26 16.15 7.10
C PRO A 81 1.80 16.41 5.69
N VAL A 82 2.64 17.43 5.49
CA VAL A 82 3.23 17.72 4.17
C VAL A 82 4.24 16.64 3.80
N PHE A 83 5.10 16.26 4.76
CA PHE A 83 6.03 15.15 4.59
C PHE A 83 5.28 13.84 4.34
N ALA A 84 4.27 13.53 5.16
CA ALA A 84 3.48 12.30 5.03
C ALA A 84 2.83 12.17 3.65
N ALA A 85 2.26 13.27 3.13
CA ALA A 85 1.65 13.29 1.80
C ALA A 85 2.67 13.01 0.69
N ALA A 86 3.83 13.68 0.70
CA ALA A 86 4.88 13.46 -0.29
C ALA A 86 5.46 12.04 -0.23
N ALA A 87 5.65 11.51 0.98
CA ALA A 87 6.12 10.15 1.20
C ALA A 87 5.11 9.10 0.69
N ALA A 88 3.82 9.33 0.89
CA ALA A 88 2.76 8.44 0.39
C ALA A 88 2.75 8.36 -1.15
N GLU A 89 2.88 9.50 -1.84
CA GLU A 89 2.99 9.51 -3.30
C GLU A 89 4.19 8.68 -3.78
N SER A 90 5.38 8.96 -3.21
CA SER A 90 6.62 8.27 -3.58
C SER A 90 6.55 6.76 -3.30
N PHE A 91 5.97 6.38 -2.17
CA PHE A 91 5.78 4.98 -1.78
C PHE A 91 4.87 4.23 -2.76
N LEU A 92 3.72 4.79 -3.10
CA LEU A 92 2.77 4.14 -4.02
C LEU A 92 3.33 4.07 -5.45
N ASP A 93 4.07 5.08 -5.89
CA ASP A 93 4.77 5.04 -7.17
C ASP A 93 5.84 3.93 -7.20
N LEU A 94 6.56 3.74 -6.09
CA LEU A 94 7.52 2.64 -5.94
C LEU A 94 6.82 1.28 -6.01
N GLN A 95 5.70 1.10 -5.31
CA GLN A 95 4.90 -0.12 -5.35
C GLN A 95 4.46 -0.45 -6.78
N LEU A 96 3.89 0.51 -7.49
CA LEU A 96 3.40 0.33 -8.87
C LEU A 96 4.53 0.03 -9.86
N ARG A 97 5.70 0.68 -9.73
CA ARG A 97 6.88 0.39 -10.56
C ARG A 97 7.36 -1.05 -10.43
N HIS A 98 7.14 -1.68 -9.28
CA HIS A 98 7.50 -3.07 -9.01
C HIS A 98 6.33 -4.04 -9.20
N GLY A 99 5.20 -3.57 -9.74
CA GLY A 99 4.03 -4.39 -10.06
C GLY A 99 3.13 -4.71 -8.87
N THR A 100 3.37 -4.12 -7.69
CA THR A 100 2.50 -4.30 -6.52
C THR A 100 1.30 -3.38 -6.61
N THR A 101 0.11 -3.94 -6.69
CA THR A 101 -1.15 -3.21 -6.84
C THR A 101 -2.05 -3.30 -5.61
N SER A 102 -1.70 -4.16 -4.66
CA SER A 102 -2.41 -4.35 -3.40
C SER A 102 -1.42 -4.53 -2.27
N ALA A 103 -1.65 -3.91 -1.12
CA ALA A 103 -0.78 -4.08 0.02
C ALA A 103 -1.54 -4.07 1.34
N PHE A 104 -0.94 -4.74 2.35
CA PHE A 104 -1.28 -4.61 3.76
C PHE A 104 -0.13 -3.88 4.46
N ALA A 105 -0.38 -2.63 4.90
CA ALA A 105 0.65 -1.73 5.35
C ALA A 105 0.49 -1.32 6.82
N PHE A 106 1.58 -1.38 7.58
CA PHE A 106 1.72 -0.63 8.83
C PHE A 106 2.10 0.81 8.50
N CYS A 107 1.34 1.77 9.04
CA CYS A 107 1.71 3.19 9.00
C CYS A 107 2.58 3.57 10.22
N SER A 108 2.86 4.85 10.44
CA SER A 108 3.44 5.29 11.71
C SER A 108 2.35 5.40 12.80
N SER A 109 2.74 5.73 14.02
CA SER A 109 1.81 6.06 15.10
C SER A 109 1.05 7.37 14.87
N HIS A 110 1.51 8.19 13.94
CA HIS A 110 0.83 9.45 13.62
C HIS A 110 -0.35 9.23 12.68
N ARG A 111 -1.49 9.78 13.04
CA ARG A 111 -2.71 9.81 12.22
C ARG A 111 -2.44 10.30 10.79
N ASN A 112 -1.58 11.30 10.63
CA ASN A 112 -1.22 11.88 9.34
C ASN A 112 -0.67 10.86 8.34
N SER A 113 0.05 9.84 8.79
CA SER A 113 0.59 8.79 7.92
C SER A 113 -0.52 7.95 7.27
N VAL A 114 -1.56 7.62 8.02
CA VAL A 114 -2.71 6.85 7.51
C VAL A 114 -3.54 7.70 6.56
N GLU A 115 -3.83 8.96 6.95
CA GLU A 115 -4.58 9.90 6.14
C GLU A 115 -3.92 10.10 4.76
N ALA A 116 -2.60 10.33 4.76
CA ALA A 116 -1.82 10.52 3.54
C ALA A 116 -1.81 9.27 2.65
N LEU A 117 -1.58 8.09 3.24
CA LEU A 117 -1.53 6.84 2.49
C LEU A 117 -2.88 6.50 1.86
N PHE A 118 -3.97 6.62 2.62
CA PHE A 118 -5.30 6.30 2.11
C PHE A 118 -5.77 7.31 1.04
N ASP A 119 -5.52 8.59 1.24
CA ASP A 119 -5.84 9.61 0.26
C ASP A 119 -5.12 9.38 -1.08
N ALA A 120 -3.81 9.10 -1.02
CA ALA A 120 -3.02 8.79 -2.21
C ALA A 120 -3.42 7.46 -2.89
N ALA A 121 -3.75 6.43 -2.10
CA ALA A 121 -4.21 5.13 -2.60
C ALA A 121 -5.59 5.21 -3.24
N GLU A 122 -6.51 6.01 -2.67
CA GLU A 122 -7.84 6.24 -3.24
C GLU A 122 -7.75 6.90 -4.61
N ARG A 123 -6.96 7.97 -4.75
CA ARG A 123 -6.76 8.63 -6.05
C ARG A 123 -6.22 7.69 -7.13
N ARG A 124 -5.41 6.70 -6.74
CA ARG A 124 -4.87 5.67 -7.64
C ARG A 124 -5.76 4.44 -7.79
N GLN A 125 -6.87 4.38 -7.05
CA GLN A 125 -7.76 3.21 -6.98
C GLN A 125 -7.03 1.91 -6.59
N MET A 126 -5.95 2.02 -5.82
CA MET A 126 -5.22 0.86 -5.31
C MET A 126 -5.98 0.15 -4.18
N ARG A 127 -5.84 -1.16 -4.11
CA ARG A 127 -6.30 -1.92 -2.95
C ARG A 127 -5.29 -1.75 -1.82
N MET A 128 -5.68 -1.01 -0.79
CA MET A 128 -4.82 -0.76 0.37
C MET A 128 -5.55 -1.14 1.65
N VAL A 129 -4.97 -2.01 2.44
CA VAL A 129 -5.35 -2.26 3.83
C VAL A 129 -4.25 -1.71 4.71
N ALA A 130 -4.56 -0.80 5.59
CA ALA A 130 -3.55 -0.16 6.44
C ALA A 130 -4.12 0.24 7.79
N GLY A 131 -3.24 0.52 8.72
CA GLY A 131 -3.61 1.03 10.03
C GLY A 131 -2.51 1.84 10.68
N LYS A 132 -2.91 2.70 11.59
CA LYS A 132 -2.04 3.42 12.49
C LYS A 132 -1.37 2.41 13.43
N VAL A 133 -0.05 2.43 13.52
CA VAL A 133 0.66 1.64 14.51
C VAL A 133 0.29 2.09 15.92
N LEU A 134 -0.04 1.13 16.77
CA LEU A 134 -0.37 1.37 18.17
C LEU A 134 0.83 0.99 19.03
N MET A 135 1.39 1.99 19.72
CA MET A 135 2.54 1.83 20.61
C MET A 135 2.36 2.73 21.81
N ASP A 136 2.21 2.15 23.00
CA ASP A 136 2.10 2.88 24.25
C ASP A 136 3.34 2.72 25.16
N GLN A 137 4.33 1.95 24.70
CA GLN A 137 5.58 1.69 25.43
C GLN A 137 6.73 1.34 24.46
N ASN A 138 7.94 1.26 25.00
CA ASN A 138 9.15 0.77 24.31
C ASN A 138 9.53 1.53 23.01
N ALA A 139 9.14 2.80 22.93
CA ALA A 139 9.47 3.66 21.80
C ALA A 139 9.76 5.10 22.29
N PRO A 140 10.44 5.93 21.49
CA PRO A 140 10.62 7.36 21.81
C PRO A 140 9.29 8.12 21.91
N ASP A 141 9.24 9.12 22.80
CA ASP A 141 8.04 9.94 23.04
C ASP A 141 7.42 10.51 21.75
N ALA A 142 8.25 10.82 20.76
CA ALA A 142 7.81 11.37 19.48
C ALA A 142 6.90 10.45 18.65
N ILE A 143 6.82 9.15 18.99
CA ILE A 143 6.00 8.15 18.30
C ILE A 143 5.17 7.30 19.26
N LEU A 144 5.12 7.68 20.53
CA LEU A 144 4.24 7.03 21.50
C LEU A 144 2.82 7.58 21.44
N ASP A 145 1.88 6.68 21.68
CA ASP A 145 0.48 6.96 21.97
C ASP A 145 0.19 6.72 23.45
N THR A 146 -1.03 7.04 23.88
CA THR A 146 -1.69 6.35 24.98
C THR A 146 -2.68 5.32 24.43
N ALA A 147 -3.09 4.36 25.24
CA ALA A 147 -4.12 3.41 24.85
C ALA A 147 -5.41 4.12 24.40
N GLU A 148 -5.78 5.21 25.11
CA GLU A 148 -6.98 6.00 24.82
C GLU A 148 -6.84 6.78 23.50
N SER A 149 -5.71 7.47 23.27
CA SER A 149 -5.50 8.26 22.06
C SER A 149 -5.37 7.36 20.83
N GLY A 150 -4.67 6.22 20.97
CA GLY A 150 -4.54 5.24 19.89
C GLY A 150 -5.88 4.62 19.49
N ALA A 151 -6.73 4.30 20.49
CA ALA A 151 -8.09 3.79 20.24
C ALA A 151 -8.96 4.85 19.56
N GLN A 152 -8.98 6.08 20.07
CA GLN A 152 -9.80 7.17 19.50
C GLN A 152 -9.41 7.48 18.07
N ASP A 153 -8.12 7.63 17.78
CA ASP A 153 -7.62 7.86 16.43
C ASP A 153 -8.01 6.71 15.48
N SER A 154 -7.88 5.46 15.96
CA SER A 154 -8.26 4.29 15.17
C SER A 154 -9.74 4.27 14.84
N GLU A 155 -10.61 4.57 15.81
CA GLU A 155 -12.06 4.65 15.56
C GLU A 155 -12.41 5.73 14.53
N ASP A 156 -11.79 6.90 14.62
CA ASP A 156 -12.02 8.01 13.68
C ASP A 156 -11.55 7.64 12.26
N LEU A 157 -10.38 7.02 12.15
CA LEU A 157 -9.82 6.57 10.88
C LEU A 157 -10.64 5.43 10.26
N ILE A 158 -11.15 4.50 11.08
CA ILE A 158 -12.08 3.45 10.64
C ILE A 158 -13.33 4.08 10.05
N ARG A 159 -13.98 5.00 10.79
CA ARG A 159 -15.20 5.69 10.34
C ARG A 159 -14.99 6.42 9.02
N LYS A 160 -13.81 7.01 8.82
CA LYS A 160 -13.50 7.79 7.62
C LYS A 160 -13.16 6.93 6.41
N TRP A 161 -12.39 5.86 6.59
CA TRP A 161 -11.70 5.18 5.51
C TRP A 161 -12.10 3.73 5.26
N HIS A 162 -12.56 2.99 6.29
CA HIS A 162 -12.84 1.57 6.13
C HIS A 162 -14.02 1.34 5.18
N GLY A 163 -13.78 0.54 4.13
CA GLY A 163 -14.79 0.23 3.11
C GLY A 163 -15.01 1.33 2.06
N ARG A 164 -14.27 2.42 2.10
CA ARG A 164 -14.32 3.46 1.08
C ARG A 164 -13.52 3.01 -0.16
N GLY A 165 -14.20 2.86 -1.30
CA GLY A 165 -13.57 2.36 -2.52
C GLY A 165 -12.91 1.00 -2.30
N ARG A 166 -11.59 0.94 -2.48
CA ARG A 166 -10.78 -0.27 -2.29
C ARG A 166 -9.96 -0.26 -0.99
N LEU A 167 -10.29 0.65 -0.07
CA LEU A 167 -9.55 0.82 1.18
C LEU A 167 -10.13 -0.05 2.30
N GLY A 168 -9.25 -0.50 3.19
CA GLY A 168 -9.61 -1.21 4.41
C GLY A 168 -8.73 -0.76 5.56
N TYR A 169 -9.32 -0.45 6.70
CA TYR A 169 -8.55 -0.18 7.91
C TYR A 169 -8.32 -1.49 8.69
N ALA A 170 -7.13 -1.66 9.22
CA ALA A 170 -6.77 -2.75 10.12
C ALA A 170 -6.16 -2.21 11.41
N LEU A 171 -6.38 -2.91 12.51
CA LEU A 171 -5.69 -2.63 13.76
C LEU A 171 -4.28 -3.20 13.69
N THR A 172 -3.28 -2.39 13.95
CA THR A 172 -1.86 -2.74 13.80
C THR A 172 -1.08 -2.48 15.10
N PRO A 173 -1.34 -3.26 16.17
CA PRO A 173 -0.59 -3.14 17.40
C PRO A 173 0.87 -3.59 17.19
N ARG A 174 1.81 -2.89 17.87
CA ARG A 174 3.24 -3.17 17.74
C ARG A 174 3.93 -3.33 19.10
N PHE A 175 3.77 -2.40 20.05
CA PHE A 175 4.31 -2.45 21.39
C PHE A 175 3.30 -1.98 22.44
#